data_24e25c5bc1034407675d5235184e5ebc
#
_entry.id   24e25c5bc1034407675d5235184e5ebc
#
_cell.length_a   1.000
_cell.length_b   1.000
_cell.length_c   1.000
_cell.angle_alpha   90.00
_cell.angle_beta   90.00
_cell.angle_gamma   90.00
#
_symmetry.space_group_name_H-M   'P 1'
#
loop_
_entity.id
_entity.type
_entity.pdbx_description
1 polymer ?
#
loop_
_entity_poly.entity_id
_entity_poly.type
_entity_poly.pdbx_seq_one_letter_code
_entity_poly.pdbx_strand_id
1 'polypeptide(L)'
;MSTIFNLLFWGFVIYMILKKVLLDYGRKTNNPHIIRFAQNPFQEIINSVHKHIKKNKNVKTASYTTNNKSMNINNIKGKIWWTIGIFIIIIILFNIFVVIPAGNTGVKSLFGKVKDQEISSGLHIVNPLMKIQKMSIRTEEYTMSVTHGEGQKVGADQISALTNEGLPIDLDITVFYHLQEDKASDVYKDLGLNFQEKIIRPEIRSTIREVVARYDAKDVYSEKRAEVSAEIQNRMEETINPRGIIVEQVLLRNVTLPAKLSASIQEKLQAEQDAQKYDFILQKEEKEAERKRVEAAGQRDAQTIINESLTSKYLQYLYINELKDREGTIYVPTGSDGLPLFKSIQ
;
A
#
# COMPACT_ATOMS: atom_id res chain seq x y z
N MET A 1 12.64 21.52 7.57
CA MET A 1 12.14 22.93 7.47
C MET A 1 11.25 23.34 8.65
N SER A 2 10.46 22.46 9.27
CA SER A 2 9.55 22.83 10.39
C SER A 2 10.26 23.31 11.67
N THR A 3 11.43 22.76 11.98
CA THR A 3 12.18 23.12 13.21
C THR A 3 12.77 24.52 13.19
N ILE A 4 13.26 24.98 12.03
CA ILE A 4 13.80 26.35 11.87
C ILE A 4 12.65 27.36 11.93
N PHE A 5 11.52 27.07 11.32
CA PHE A 5 10.33 27.92 11.37
C PHE A 5 9.78 28.05 12.79
N ASN A 6 9.72 26.96 13.54
CA ASN A 6 9.32 27.00 14.96
C ASN A 6 10.31 27.82 15.81
N LEU A 7 11.60 27.69 15.61
CA LEU A 7 12.62 28.48 16.32
C LEU A 7 12.48 29.98 16.02
N LEU A 8 12.27 30.35 14.78
CA LEU A 8 12.04 31.75 14.37
C LEU A 8 10.71 32.29 14.89
N PHE A 9 9.65 31.50 14.84
CA PHE A 9 8.34 31.88 15.37
C PHE A 9 8.39 32.12 16.89
N TRP A 10 8.94 31.21 17.65
CA TRP A 10 9.09 31.36 19.09
C TRP A 10 10.06 32.47 19.45
N GLY A 11 11.13 32.66 18.72
CA GLY A 11 12.04 33.81 18.86
C GLY A 11 11.31 35.13 18.67
N PHE A 12 10.42 35.22 17.68
CA PHE A 12 9.58 36.40 17.45
C PHE A 12 8.56 36.67 18.56
N VAL A 13 7.91 35.60 19.06
CA VAL A 13 6.95 35.69 20.17
C VAL A 13 7.64 36.19 21.45
N ILE A 14 8.83 35.66 21.74
CA ILE A 14 9.65 36.10 22.89
C ILE A 14 10.08 37.56 22.75
N TYR A 15 10.50 37.95 21.56
CA TYR A 15 10.82 39.37 21.28
C TYR A 15 9.62 40.29 21.52
N MET A 16 8.43 39.90 21.07
CA MET A 16 7.19 40.65 21.27
C MET A 16 6.80 40.78 22.76
N ILE A 17 6.94 39.69 23.53
CA ILE A 17 6.67 39.72 24.97
C ILE A 17 7.67 40.62 25.70
N LEU A 18 8.97 40.47 25.43
CA LEU A 18 10.02 41.32 26.01
C LEU A 18 9.81 42.78 25.66
N LYS A 19 9.47 43.10 24.41
CA LYS A 19 9.16 44.44 23.96
C LYS A 19 7.98 45.04 24.73
N LYS A 20 6.90 44.29 24.93
CA LYS A 20 5.72 44.72 25.70
C LYS A 20 6.06 44.99 27.16
N VAL A 21 6.76 44.04 27.81
CA VAL A 21 7.21 44.19 29.21
C VAL A 21 8.11 45.43 29.41
N LEU A 22 9.07 45.65 28.50
CA LEU A 22 9.96 46.81 28.56
C LEU A 22 9.19 48.14 28.34
N LEU A 23 8.21 48.16 27.43
CA LEU A 23 7.35 49.31 27.19
C LEU A 23 6.47 49.67 28.41
N ASP A 24 5.83 48.66 29.03
CA ASP A 24 5.01 48.84 30.19
C ASP A 24 5.82 49.31 31.42
N TYR A 25 7.04 48.74 31.55
CA TYR A 25 7.98 49.14 32.59
C TYR A 25 8.47 50.59 32.36
N GLY A 26 8.82 50.92 31.14
CA GLY A 26 9.26 52.27 30.74
C GLY A 26 8.17 53.32 30.97
N ARG A 27 6.91 53.01 30.69
CA ARG A 27 5.75 53.87 30.96
C ARG A 27 5.52 54.03 32.47
N LYS A 28 5.60 52.97 33.24
CA LYS A 28 5.36 52.98 34.69
C LYS A 28 6.44 53.73 35.46
N THR A 29 7.69 53.73 34.94
CA THR A 29 8.83 54.44 35.51
C THR A 29 9.08 55.83 34.90
N ASN A 30 8.23 56.25 33.96
CA ASN A 30 8.35 57.49 33.18
C ASN A 30 9.78 57.74 32.64
N ASN A 31 10.48 56.63 32.23
CA ASN A 31 11.87 56.67 31.74
C ASN A 31 11.93 56.64 30.22
N PRO A 32 12.24 57.79 29.58
CA PRO A 32 12.23 57.90 28.09
C PRO A 32 13.27 57.01 27.41
N HIS A 33 14.36 56.65 28.10
CA HIS A 33 15.40 55.78 27.53
C HIS A 33 14.94 54.34 27.40
N ILE A 34 14.20 53.83 28.35
CA ILE A 34 13.66 52.47 28.29
C ILE A 34 12.58 52.37 27.20
N ILE A 35 11.75 53.37 27.06
CA ILE A 35 10.70 53.44 26.03
C ILE A 35 11.34 53.46 24.63
N ARG A 36 12.35 54.29 24.40
CA ARG A 36 13.07 54.33 23.11
C ARG A 36 13.81 53.02 22.81
N PHE A 37 14.46 52.43 23.79
CA PHE A 37 15.12 51.11 23.64
C PHE A 37 14.10 49.99 23.27
N ALA A 38 12.94 50.00 23.89
CA ALA A 38 11.89 49.01 23.58
C ALA A 38 11.25 49.27 22.20
N GLN A 39 11.22 50.52 21.73
CA GLN A 39 10.69 50.85 20.39
C GLN A 39 11.66 50.49 19.26
N ASN A 40 12.96 50.87 19.42
CA ASN A 40 14.01 50.66 18.41
C ASN A 40 15.34 50.25 19.05
N PRO A 41 15.51 48.96 19.43
CA PRO A 41 16.69 48.50 20.17
C PRO A 41 18.01 48.66 19.39
N PHE A 42 17.99 48.46 18.09
CA PHE A 42 19.17 48.64 17.24
C PHE A 42 19.66 50.10 17.15
N GLN A 43 18.73 51.04 17.03
CA GLN A 43 19.07 52.47 16.93
C GLN A 43 19.64 53.00 18.25
N GLU A 44 19.14 52.55 19.40
CA GLU A 44 19.65 52.93 20.70
C GLU A 44 21.04 52.36 21.01
N ILE A 45 21.34 51.15 20.57
CA ILE A 45 22.69 50.56 20.66
C ILE A 45 23.66 51.37 19.79
N ILE A 46 23.30 51.74 18.56
CA ILE A 46 24.13 52.57 17.66
C ILE A 46 24.35 53.96 18.27
N ASN A 47 23.32 54.59 18.81
CA ASN A 47 23.41 55.89 19.46
C ASN A 47 24.28 55.84 20.74
N SER A 48 24.20 54.75 21.52
CA SER A 48 25.01 54.53 22.70
C SER A 48 26.50 54.36 22.33
N VAL A 49 26.80 53.62 21.29
CA VAL A 49 28.16 53.43 20.75
C VAL A 49 28.70 54.78 20.23
N HIS A 50 27.90 55.55 19.47
CA HIS A 50 28.29 56.88 18.99
C HIS A 50 28.52 57.88 20.10
N LYS A 51 27.76 57.83 21.20
CA LYS A 51 27.90 58.66 22.36
C LYS A 51 29.20 58.35 23.16
N HIS A 52 29.59 57.07 23.23
CA HIS A 52 30.84 56.63 23.82
C HIS A 52 32.06 57.08 22.99
N ILE A 53 31.98 57.07 21.69
CA ILE A 53 33.06 57.53 20.78
C ILE A 53 33.21 59.07 20.84
N LYS A 54 32.12 59.83 20.99
CA LYS A 54 32.13 61.29 21.11
C LYS A 54 32.60 61.80 22.49
N LYS A 55 32.41 60.99 23.56
CA LYS A 55 32.79 61.36 24.95
C LYS A 55 34.27 61.36 25.18
N ASN A 56 35.08 60.78 24.29
CA ASN A 56 36.55 60.74 24.45
C ASN A 56 37.28 61.93 23.85
N LYS A 57 36.58 63.00 23.40
CA LYS A 57 37.21 64.18 22.76
C LYS A 57 37.03 65.51 23.46
N ASN A 58 36.30 65.72 24.56
CA ASN A 58 36.20 66.98 25.27
C ASN A 58 36.08 66.82 26.78
N VAL A 59 37.22 66.99 27.47
CA VAL A 59 37.25 67.28 28.89
C VAL A 59 37.32 68.80 29.02
N LYS A 60 36.31 69.52 29.54
CA LYS A 60 36.37 70.67 30.46
C LYS A 60 34.97 71.02 30.97
N THR A 61 34.82 70.86 32.27
CA THR A 61 34.06 71.60 33.28
C THR A 61 32.70 72.21 32.95
N ALA A 62 31.66 71.75 33.61
CA ALA A 62 30.61 72.54 34.28
C ALA A 62 29.87 71.64 35.30
N SER A 63 29.87 72.03 36.57
CA SER A 63 29.18 71.50 37.69
C SER A 63 27.66 71.75 37.55
N TYR A 64 26.85 70.72 37.47
CA TYR A 64 25.42 70.78 37.77
C TYR A 64 25.05 69.63 38.75
N THR A 65 24.69 70.04 39.93
CA THR A 65 24.07 69.21 40.95
C THR A 65 22.78 68.61 40.38
N THR A 66 22.81 67.36 39.98
CA THR A 66 21.62 66.59 39.71
C THR A 66 21.47 65.56 40.82
N ASN A 67 20.37 65.65 41.55
CA ASN A 67 19.93 64.65 42.51
C ASN A 67 19.82 63.28 41.81
N ASN A 68 20.87 62.54 41.81
CA ASN A 68 20.91 61.15 41.33
C ASN A 68 20.38 60.27 42.47
N LYS A 69 19.11 59.99 42.46
CA LYS A 69 18.58 58.81 43.13
C LYS A 69 19.19 57.61 42.42
N SER A 70 20.30 57.10 42.97
CA SER A 70 21.00 55.95 42.42
C SER A 70 20.04 54.75 42.39
N MET A 71 19.50 54.46 41.21
CA MET A 71 18.72 53.25 40.98
C MET A 71 19.68 52.06 41.17
N ASN A 72 19.39 51.23 42.16
CA ASN A 72 20.16 50.05 42.55
C ASN A 72 20.17 49.01 41.39
N ILE A 73 21.13 49.13 40.49
CA ILE A 73 21.31 48.34 39.29
C ILE A 73 21.46 46.84 39.64
N ASN A 74 21.87 46.51 40.88
CA ASN A 74 22.04 45.15 41.32
C ASN A 74 20.68 44.42 41.49
N ASN A 75 19.62 45.11 41.89
CA ASN A 75 18.26 44.49 41.96
C ASN A 75 17.64 44.24 40.60
N ILE A 76 18.04 44.97 39.58
CA ILE A 76 17.54 44.77 38.19
C ILE A 76 18.28 43.58 37.57
N LYS A 77 19.59 43.45 37.75
CA LYS A 77 20.37 42.31 37.29
C LYS A 77 19.82 40.99 37.91
N GLY A 78 19.54 40.97 39.22
CA GLY A 78 18.95 39.80 39.87
C GLY A 78 17.59 39.39 39.25
N LYS A 79 16.71 40.33 38.97
CA LYS A 79 15.40 40.05 38.36
C LYS A 79 15.54 39.54 36.93
N ILE A 80 16.47 40.05 36.14
CA ILE A 80 16.75 39.60 34.76
C ILE A 80 17.28 38.17 34.80
N TRP A 81 18.21 37.82 35.67
CA TRP A 81 18.72 36.46 35.84
C TRP A 81 17.63 35.49 36.29
N TRP A 82 16.69 35.91 37.14
CA TRP A 82 15.55 35.12 37.58
C TRP A 82 14.56 34.86 36.43
N THR A 83 14.26 35.85 35.58
CA THR A 83 13.39 35.67 34.40
C THR A 83 14.05 34.76 33.37
N ILE A 84 15.34 34.84 33.14
CA ILE A 84 16.10 33.93 32.26
C ILE A 84 16.07 32.52 32.85
N GLY A 85 16.26 32.35 34.15
CA GLY A 85 16.19 31.05 34.81
C GLY A 85 14.83 30.37 34.68
N ILE A 86 13.75 31.12 34.93
CA ILE A 86 12.36 30.63 34.76
C ILE A 86 12.13 30.24 33.27
N PHE A 87 12.62 31.01 32.33
CA PHE A 87 12.45 30.75 30.90
C PHE A 87 13.20 29.46 30.49
N ILE A 88 14.41 29.24 30.98
CA ILE A 88 15.15 28.00 30.77
C ILE A 88 14.40 26.79 31.37
N ILE A 89 13.83 26.94 32.57
CA ILE A 89 13.04 25.89 33.22
C ILE A 89 11.80 25.56 32.37
N ILE A 90 11.11 26.55 31.85
CA ILE A 90 9.95 26.36 30.97
C ILE A 90 10.36 25.60 29.69
N ILE A 91 11.46 25.97 29.06
CA ILE A 91 11.97 25.24 27.87
C ILE A 91 12.27 23.79 28.20
N ILE A 92 12.92 23.53 29.33
CA ILE A 92 13.21 22.17 29.79
C ILE A 92 11.91 21.39 30.03
N LEU A 93 10.93 21.99 30.71
CA LEU A 93 9.63 21.38 30.98
C LEU A 93 8.88 20.99 29.67
N PHE A 94 8.93 21.85 28.66
CA PHE A 94 8.30 21.54 27.38
C PHE A 94 8.98 20.39 26.60
N ASN A 95 10.29 20.16 26.83
CA ASN A 95 11.03 19.06 26.21
C ASN A 95 10.93 17.73 26.97
N ILE A 96 10.31 17.71 28.16
CA ILE A 96 10.12 16.49 28.96
C ILE A 96 8.96 15.64 28.37
N PHE A 97 7.97 16.27 27.73
CA PHE A 97 6.81 15.58 27.20
C PHE A 97 7.02 15.20 25.74
N VAL A 98 6.91 13.89 25.47
CA VAL A 98 6.98 13.36 24.10
C VAL A 98 5.70 12.59 23.81
N VAL A 99 5.07 12.91 22.66
CA VAL A 99 3.91 12.20 22.15
C VAL A 99 4.36 11.27 21.02
N ILE A 100 4.06 9.98 21.20
CA ILE A 100 4.28 8.96 20.18
C ILE A 100 2.92 8.63 19.54
N PRO A 101 2.75 8.86 18.23
CA PRO A 101 1.50 8.56 17.54
C PRO A 101 1.17 7.08 17.60
N ALA A 102 -0.12 6.73 17.55
CA ALA A 102 -0.57 5.35 17.42
C ALA A 102 0.05 4.66 16.19
N GLY A 103 0.48 3.39 16.36
CA GLY A 103 1.17 2.63 15.32
C GLY A 103 2.65 2.99 15.15
N ASN A 104 3.24 3.70 16.11
CA ASN A 104 4.67 3.93 16.20
C ASN A 104 5.19 3.55 17.59
N THR A 105 6.45 3.17 17.64
CA THR A 105 7.22 3.02 18.87
C THR A 105 8.36 4.02 18.90
N GLY A 106 8.79 4.38 20.10
CA GLY A 106 9.86 5.34 20.32
C GLY A 106 11.14 4.68 20.83
N VAL A 107 12.22 4.77 20.08
CA VAL A 107 13.55 4.32 20.49
C VAL A 107 14.30 5.45 21.16
N LYS A 108 14.75 5.23 22.41
CA LYS A 108 15.49 6.20 23.21
C LYS A 108 16.98 6.14 22.90
N SER A 109 17.60 7.28 22.64
CA SER A 109 19.06 7.39 22.57
C SER A 109 19.58 8.54 23.44
N LEU A 110 20.63 8.28 24.20
CA LEU A 110 21.30 9.27 25.06
C LEU A 110 22.73 9.42 24.57
N PHE A 111 23.08 10.60 24.06
CA PHE A 111 24.41 10.90 23.50
C PHE A 111 24.93 9.84 22.51
N GLY A 112 24.02 9.33 21.65
CA GLY A 112 24.35 8.31 20.64
C GLY A 112 24.24 6.86 21.12
N LYS A 113 24.12 6.61 22.43
CA LYS A 113 23.88 5.25 22.95
C LYS A 113 22.39 4.95 22.96
N VAL A 114 21.98 3.95 22.20
CA VAL A 114 20.60 3.43 22.20
C VAL A 114 20.34 2.70 23.52
N LYS A 115 19.17 2.90 24.10
CA LYS A 115 18.68 2.16 25.27
C LYS A 115 17.73 1.07 24.83
N ASP A 116 17.82 -0.08 25.47
CA ASP A 116 17.07 -1.31 25.13
C ASP A 116 15.60 -1.29 25.63
N GLN A 117 15.04 -0.10 25.90
CA GLN A 117 13.66 0.08 26.33
C GLN A 117 12.95 0.97 25.33
N GLU A 118 11.98 0.44 24.67
CA GLU A 118 11.07 1.14 23.77
C GLU A 118 10.06 1.96 24.57
N ILE A 119 9.43 2.90 23.88
CA ILE A 119 8.30 3.68 24.38
C ILE A 119 7.13 3.40 23.45
N SER A 120 6.07 2.82 23.98
CA SER A 120 4.82 2.57 23.25
C SER A 120 4.13 3.88 22.81
N SER A 121 3.06 3.76 22.06
CA SER A 121 2.24 4.91 21.66
C SER A 121 1.61 5.60 22.88
N GLY A 122 1.51 6.93 22.84
CA GLY A 122 0.91 7.74 23.89
C GLY A 122 1.77 8.93 24.32
N LEU A 123 1.41 9.52 25.48
CA LEU A 123 2.13 10.63 26.08
C LEU A 123 3.09 10.08 27.15
N HIS A 124 4.38 10.39 26.99
CA HIS A 124 5.44 9.94 27.90
C HIS A 124 6.28 11.08 28.43
N ILE A 125 6.75 10.91 29.66
CA ILE A 125 7.69 11.80 30.31
C ILE A 125 9.09 11.21 30.11
N VAL A 126 9.96 11.94 29.42
CA VAL A 126 11.31 11.48 29.10
C VAL A 126 12.35 12.52 29.51
N ASN A 127 13.58 12.06 29.75
CA ASN A 127 14.68 12.97 30.03
C ASN A 127 14.92 13.89 28.80
N PRO A 128 14.94 15.23 28.96
CA PRO A 128 15.08 16.18 27.84
C PRO A 128 16.42 16.06 27.08
N LEU A 129 17.42 15.37 27.65
CA LEU A 129 18.70 15.09 27.00
C LEU A 129 18.63 13.85 26.07
N MET A 130 17.54 13.07 26.11
CA MET A 130 17.36 11.91 25.25
C MET A 130 16.77 12.35 23.91
N LYS A 131 17.32 11.80 22.85
CA LYS A 131 16.73 11.85 21.51
C LYS A 131 15.83 10.64 21.33
N ILE A 132 14.59 10.87 20.93
CA ILE A 132 13.62 9.81 20.64
C ILE A 132 13.44 9.71 19.13
N GLN A 133 13.74 8.53 18.63
CA GLN A 133 13.50 8.18 17.23
C GLN A 133 12.20 7.38 17.14
N LYS A 134 11.25 7.89 16.35
CA LYS A 134 9.97 7.22 16.10
C LYS A 134 10.15 6.25 14.96
N MET A 135 9.70 5.01 15.15
CA MET A 135 9.68 3.96 14.14
C MET A 135 8.27 3.41 14.00
N SER A 136 7.84 3.15 12.78
CA SER A 136 6.53 2.55 12.49
C SER A 136 6.53 1.08 12.88
N ILE A 137 5.46 0.64 13.57
CA ILE A 137 5.19 -0.78 13.85
C ILE A 137 3.96 -1.27 13.06
N ARG A 138 3.51 -0.46 12.10
CA ARG A 138 2.42 -0.84 11.20
C ARG A 138 2.95 -1.71 10.10
N THR A 139 2.06 -2.49 9.50
CA THR A 139 2.36 -3.19 8.25
C THR A 139 2.80 -2.20 7.19
N GLU A 140 3.97 -2.42 6.67
CA GLU A 140 4.56 -1.69 5.54
C GLU A 140 4.78 -2.66 4.39
N GLU A 141 4.82 -2.13 3.18
CA GLU A 141 5.13 -2.90 1.99
C GLU A 141 6.49 -2.54 1.42
N TYR A 142 7.19 -3.55 0.91
CA TYR A 142 8.36 -3.35 0.07
C TYR A 142 8.11 -4.00 -1.29
N THR A 143 7.92 -3.18 -2.31
CA THR A 143 7.62 -3.62 -3.67
C THR A 143 8.82 -3.43 -4.58
N MET A 144 9.17 -4.48 -5.32
CA MET A 144 10.16 -4.49 -6.38
C MET A 144 9.45 -4.83 -7.69
N SER A 145 9.37 -3.87 -8.61
CA SER A 145 8.63 -3.99 -9.87
C SER A 145 9.36 -3.31 -11.01
N VAL A 146 9.08 -3.77 -12.23
CA VAL A 146 9.51 -3.09 -13.46
C VAL A 146 8.68 -1.84 -13.74
N THR A 147 7.45 -1.78 -13.23
CA THR A 147 6.51 -0.72 -13.51
C THR A 147 6.88 0.56 -12.75
N HIS A 148 7.03 1.66 -13.48
CA HIS A 148 7.31 2.96 -12.89
C HIS A 148 6.17 3.39 -11.95
N GLY A 149 6.53 3.75 -10.71
CA GLY A 149 5.59 4.25 -9.72
C GLY A 149 4.95 3.19 -8.82
N GLU A 150 5.20 1.91 -9.04
CA GLU A 150 4.72 0.82 -8.17
C GLU A 150 5.75 0.36 -7.13
N GLY A 151 7.03 0.61 -7.35
CA GLY A 151 8.12 0.20 -6.45
C GLY A 151 8.62 1.30 -5.53
N GLN A 152 9.41 0.92 -4.53
CA GLN A 152 10.10 1.84 -3.62
C GLN A 152 11.17 2.68 -4.34
N LYS A 153 11.68 2.20 -5.47
CA LYS A 153 12.67 2.89 -6.30
C LYS A 153 12.06 3.44 -7.59
N VAL A 154 12.60 4.57 -8.01
CA VAL A 154 12.29 5.15 -9.31
C VAL A 154 13.07 4.38 -10.37
N GLY A 155 12.37 3.67 -11.24
CA GLY A 155 12.94 2.87 -12.33
C GLY A 155 12.66 1.37 -12.19
N ALA A 156 13.18 0.58 -13.15
CA ALA A 156 13.03 -0.86 -13.13
C ALA A 156 13.82 -1.47 -11.96
N ASP A 157 13.13 -2.14 -11.06
CA ASP A 157 13.70 -2.82 -9.88
C ASP A 157 13.23 -4.28 -9.77
N GLN A 158 12.86 -4.90 -10.92
CA GLN A 158 12.52 -6.33 -10.95
C GLN A 158 13.71 -7.19 -10.51
N ILE A 159 13.41 -8.43 -10.14
CA ILE A 159 14.42 -9.40 -9.74
C ILE A 159 14.60 -10.43 -10.86
N SER A 160 15.80 -10.48 -11.44
CA SER A 160 16.14 -11.54 -12.36
C SER A 160 16.71 -12.73 -11.58
N ALA A 161 16.13 -13.91 -11.83
CA ALA A 161 16.54 -15.17 -11.25
C ALA A 161 16.65 -16.25 -12.34
N LEU A 162 17.51 -17.25 -12.10
CA LEU A 162 17.62 -18.43 -12.95
C LEU A 162 16.79 -19.56 -12.37
N THR A 163 16.00 -20.22 -13.20
CA THR A 163 15.24 -21.41 -12.82
C THR A 163 16.13 -22.65 -12.76
N ASN A 164 15.60 -23.79 -12.30
CA ASN A 164 16.29 -25.08 -12.30
C ASN A 164 16.80 -25.48 -13.68
N GLU A 165 16.09 -25.09 -14.74
CA GLU A 165 16.47 -25.32 -16.14
C GLU A 165 17.53 -24.34 -16.65
N GLY A 166 17.99 -23.39 -15.83
CA GLY A 166 18.93 -22.33 -16.22
C GLY A 166 18.32 -21.22 -17.07
N LEU A 167 16.99 -21.11 -17.10
CA LEU A 167 16.28 -20.07 -17.83
C LEU A 167 16.17 -18.79 -16.97
N PRO A 168 16.54 -17.61 -17.50
CA PRO A 168 16.36 -16.36 -16.78
C PRO A 168 14.86 -15.98 -16.79
N ILE A 169 14.33 -15.67 -15.63
CA ILE A 169 12.99 -15.11 -15.47
C ILE A 169 13.07 -13.82 -14.64
N ASP A 170 12.21 -12.87 -14.96
CA ASP A 170 12.07 -11.63 -14.20
C ASP A 170 10.80 -11.67 -13.36
N LEU A 171 10.95 -11.25 -12.10
CA LEU A 171 9.92 -11.36 -11.09
C LEU A 171 9.65 -9.99 -10.46
N ASP A 172 8.38 -9.63 -10.37
CA ASP A 172 7.90 -8.54 -9.54
C ASP A 172 7.32 -9.11 -8.24
N ILE A 173 7.71 -8.52 -7.12
CA ILE A 173 7.35 -9.01 -5.79
C ILE A 173 6.95 -7.87 -4.87
N THR A 174 6.01 -8.14 -3.98
CA THR A 174 5.68 -7.30 -2.85
C THR A 174 5.78 -8.12 -1.57
N VAL A 175 6.49 -7.59 -0.59
CA VAL A 175 6.62 -8.18 0.74
C VAL A 175 5.96 -7.26 1.75
N PHE A 176 4.98 -7.79 2.50
CA PHE A 176 4.39 -7.11 3.64
C PHE A 176 5.13 -7.52 4.90
N TYR A 177 5.48 -6.53 5.69
CA TYR A 177 6.22 -6.74 6.94
C TYR A 177 5.86 -5.65 7.96
N HIS A 178 6.13 -5.93 9.22
CA HIS A 178 6.10 -4.93 10.27
C HIS A 178 7.26 -5.08 11.23
N LEU A 179 7.57 -4.01 11.94
CA LEU A 179 8.59 -4.01 12.98
C LEU A 179 7.98 -4.51 14.29
N GLN A 180 8.63 -5.46 14.94
CA GLN A 180 8.27 -5.93 16.26
C GLN A 180 8.57 -4.84 17.30
N GLU A 181 7.56 -4.46 18.10
CA GLU A 181 7.66 -3.29 19.00
C GLU A 181 8.81 -3.43 20.01
N ASP A 182 8.96 -4.60 20.62
CA ASP A 182 9.97 -4.91 21.63
C ASP A 182 11.39 -5.12 21.06
N LYS A 183 11.56 -5.11 19.75
CA LYS A 183 12.85 -5.23 19.05
C LYS A 183 13.25 -3.97 18.29
N ALA A 184 12.44 -2.93 18.35
CA ALA A 184 12.71 -1.70 17.61
C ALA A 184 14.03 -1.04 17.99
N SER A 185 14.46 -1.13 19.26
CA SER A 185 15.75 -0.62 19.72
C SER A 185 16.93 -1.40 19.14
N ASP A 186 16.82 -2.73 19.04
CA ASP A 186 17.84 -3.57 18.43
C ASP A 186 17.96 -3.29 16.94
N VAL A 187 16.82 -3.24 16.22
CA VAL A 187 16.79 -2.88 14.79
C VAL A 187 17.42 -1.51 14.55
N TYR A 188 17.06 -0.52 15.37
CA TYR A 188 17.63 0.82 15.23
C TYR A 188 19.12 0.85 15.50
N LYS A 189 19.60 0.11 16.49
CA LYS A 189 21.01 0.04 16.89
C LYS A 189 21.88 -0.65 15.82
N ASP A 190 21.40 -1.79 15.31
CA ASP A 190 22.18 -2.63 14.41
C ASP A 190 22.06 -2.21 12.93
N LEU A 191 20.88 -1.79 12.50
CA LEU A 191 20.56 -1.50 11.10
C LEU A 191 20.31 0.00 10.84
N GLY A 192 19.77 0.71 11.83
CA GLY A 192 19.37 2.11 11.72
C GLY A 192 17.99 2.25 11.05
N LEU A 193 17.67 3.47 10.59
CA LEU A 193 16.36 3.77 9.98
C LEU A 193 16.19 3.16 8.59
N ASN A 194 17.28 2.93 7.88
CA ASN A 194 17.24 2.42 6.50
C ASN A 194 17.37 0.89 6.45
N PHE A 195 16.74 0.18 7.40
CA PHE A 195 16.80 -1.28 7.48
C PHE A 195 16.15 -1.96 6.24
N GLN A 196 15.19 -1.30 5.61
CA GLN A 196 14.56 -1.74 4.36
C GLN A 196 15.60 -1.96 3.25
N GLU A 197 16.45 -0.97 2.98
CA GLU A 197 17.49 -1.04 1.95
C GLU A 197 18.68 -1.90 2.34
N LYS A 198 18.96 -2.02 3.64
CA LYS A 198 20.12 -2.75 4.14
C LYS A 198 19.90 -4.25 4.32
N ILE A 199 18.68 -4.64 4.70
CA ILE A 199 18.35 -6.03 5.04
C ILE A 199 17.20 -6.56 4.20
N ILE A 200 16.03 -5.90 4.17
CA ILE A 200 14.85 -6.44 3.51
C ILE A 200 15.11 -6.64 2.01
N ARG A 201 15.60 -5.62 1.35
CA ARG A 201 15.86 -5.67 -0.09
C ARG A 201 16.91 -6.71 -0.51
N PRO A 202 18.10 -6.79 0.10
CA PRO A 202 19.05 -7.85 -0.23
C PRO A 202 18.52 -9.25 0.07
N GLU A 203 17.78 -9.42 1.16
CA GLU A 203 17.20 -10.70 1.54
C GLU A 203 16.15 -11.16 0.55
N ILE A 204 15.24 -10.28 0.12
CA ILE A 204 14.28 -10.58 -0.94
C ILE A 204 15.01 -11.10 -2.19
N ARG A 205 16.05 -10.39 -2.63
CA ARG A 205 16.81 -10.78 -3.82
C ARG A 205 17.54 -12.12 -3.68
N SER A 206 18.09 -12.37 -2.50
CA SER A 206 18.81 -13.61 -2.20
C SER A 206 17.86 -14.79 -2.15
N THR A 207 16.80 -14.67 -1.37
CA THR A 207 15.80 -15.74 -1.16
C THR A 207 15.08 -16.11 -2.45
N ILE A 208 14.70 -15.13 -3.26
CA ILE A 208 14.06 -15.40 -4.55
C ILE A 208 14.98 -16.19 -5.46
N ARG A 209 16.24 -15.79 -5.58
CA ARG A 209 17.20 -16.52 -6.43
C ARG A 209 17.45 -17.94 -5.94
N GLU A 210 17.50 -18.14 -4.63
CA GLU A 210 17.67 -19.46 -4.01
C GLU A 210 16.46 -20.36 -4.26
N VAL A 211 15.25 -19.84 -4.00
CA VAL A 211 14.03 -20.64 -4.14
C VAL A 211 13.72 -20.92 -5.60
N VAL A 212 13.75 -19.88 -6.46
CA VAL A 212 13.45 -20.02 -7.90
C VAL A 212 14.39 -21.01 -8.59
N ALA A 213 15.66 -21.10 -8.17
CA ALA A 213 16.61 -22.07 -8.73
C ALA A 213 16.22 -23.54 -8.50
N ARG A 214 15.21 -23.84 -7.66
CA ARG A 214 14.71 -25.20 -7.40
C ARG A 214 13.51 -25.57 -8.26
N TYR A 215 12.88 -24.60 -8.91
CA TYR A 215 11.67 -24.77 -9.70
C TYR A 215 11.91 -24.53 -11.19
N ASP A 216 11.10 -25.20 -11.99
CA ASP A 216 11.07 -24.97 -13.43
C ASP A 216 10.31 -23.68 -13.76
N ALA A 217 10.64 -23.04 -14.89
CA ALA A 217 10.01 -21.79 -15.29
C ALA A 217 8.48 -21.91 -15.37
N LYS A 218 7.96 -23.04 -15.86
CA LYS A 218 6.52 -23.31 -15.93
C LYS A 218 5.87 -23.32 -14.55
N ASP A 219 6.50 -23.94 -13.57
CA ASP A 219 5.97 -24.08 -12.20
C ASP A 219 5.86 -22.71 -11.52
N VAL A 220 6.88 -21.87 -11.66
CA VAL A 220 6.88 -20.50 -11.11
C VAL A 220 5.80 -19.62 -11.76
N TYR A 221 5.58 -19.81 -13.07
CA TYR A 221 4.61 -19.02 -13.83
C TYR A 221 3.17 -19.44 -13.57
N SER A 222 2.86 -20.73 -13.35
CA SER A 222 1.47 -21.23 -13.32
C SER A 222 1.13 -22.10 -12.12
N GLU A 223 1.48 -23.38 -12.14
CA GLU A 223 0.87 -24.39 -11.28
C GLU A 223 1.32 -24.30 -9.82
N LYS A 224 2.62 -24.04 -9.58
CA LYS A 224 3.20 -24.02 -8.23
C LYS A 224 3.51 -22.60 -7.73
N ARG A 225 2.96 -21.59 -8.38
CA ARG A 225 3.19 -20.20 -7.98
C ARG A 225 2.90 -19.91 -6.50
N ALA A 226 1.81 -20.49 -5.97
CA ALA A 226 1.45 -20.34 -4.57
C ALA A 226 2.45 -21.04 -3.65
N GLU A 227 2.95 -22.22 -4.04
CA GLU A 227 3.98 -22.98 -3.32
C GLU A 227 5.30 -22.21 -3.29
N VAL A 228 5.75 -21.70 -4.44
CA VAL A 228 6.95 -20.86 -4.54
C VAL A 228 6.84 -19.62 -3.66
N SER A 229 5.70 -18.93 -3.67
CA SER A 229 5.45 -17.77 -2.82
C SER A 229 5.54 -18.12 -1.34
N ALA A 230 4.96 -19.24 -0.93
CA ALA A 230 5.00 -19.74 0.45
C ALA A 230 6.43 -20.14 0.86
N GLU A 231 7.19 -20.78 -0.02
CA GLU A 231 8.59 -21.16 0.28
C GLU A 231 9.47 -19.91 0.42
N ILE A 232 9.29 -18.89 -0.44
CA ILE A 232 9.98 -17.60 -0.32
C ILE A 232 9.63 -16.96 1.03
N GLN A 233 8.35 -16.95 1.41
CA GLN A 233 7.90 -16.40 2.69
C GLN A 233 8.58 -17.12 3.86
N ASN A 234 8.53 -18.44 3.93
CA ASN A 234 9.12 -19.24 5.00
C ASN A 234 10.63 -18.96 5.14
N ARG A 235 11.35 -18.90 4.02
CA ARG A 235 12.79 -18.59 4.04
C ARG A 235 13.08 -17.17 4.52
N MET A 236 12.28 -16.20 4.11
CA MET A 236 12.42 -14.83 4.59
C MET A 236 12.09 -14.73 6.09
N GLU A 237 11.06 -15.44 6.57
CA GLU A 237 10.73 -15.50 7.99
C GLU A 237 11.89 -16.07 8.82
N GLU A 238 12.52 -17.16 8.37
CA GLU A 238 13.67 -17.76 9.05
C GLU A 238 14.85 -16.78 9.20
N THR A 239 15.07 -15.90 8.23
CA THR A 239 16.24 -15.01 8.20
C THR A 239 15.95 -13.64 8.82
N ILE A 240 14.74 -13.10 8.61
CA ILE A 240 14.41 -11.71 8.96
C ILE A 240 13.74 -11.62 10.34
N ASN A 241 12.83 -12.56 10.69
CA ASN A 241 12.09 -12.50 11.95
C ASN A 241 12.99 -12.48 13.19
N PRO A 242 14.10 -13.24 13.26
CA PRO A 242 15.01 -13.18 14.41
C PRO A 242 15.62 -11.79 14.64
N ARG A 243 15.64 -10.95 13.60
CA ARG A 243 16.16 -9.57 13.66
C ARG A 243 15.12 -8.56 14.14
N GLY A 244 13.90 -8.98 14.49
CA GLY A 244 12.81 -8.12 14.96
C GLY A 244 11.97 -7.47 13.86
N ILE A 245 12.03 -7.99 12.64
CA ILE A 245 11.18 -7.57 11.51
C ILE A 245 10.34 -8.79 11.13
N ILE A 246 9.03 -8.71 11.31
CA ILE A 246 8.11 -9.82 11.02
C ILE A 246 7.65 -9.73 9.57
N VAL A 247 7.88 -10.79 8.81
CA VAL A 247 7.33 -10.95 7.46
C VAL A 247 5.91 -11.49 7.59
N GLU A 248 4.93 -10.77 7.05
CA GLU A 248 3.51 -11.16 7.12
C GLU A 248 3.09 -11.93 5.88
N GLN A 249 3.46 -11.44 4.72
CA GLN A 249 3.08 -12.06 3.45
C GLN A 249 4.07 -11.70 2.33
N VAL A 250 4.28 -12.65 1.44
CA VAL A 250 5.05 -12.48 0.21
C VAL A 250 4.12 -12.71 -0.99
N LEU A 251 4.04 -11.73 -1.86
CA LEU A 251 3.21 -11.76 -3.07
C LEU A 251 4.09 -11.72 -4.32
N LEU A 252 4.10 -12.79 -5.09
CA LEU A 252 4.61 -12.77 -6.46
C LEU A 252 3.57 -12.06 -7.34
N ARG A 253 3.91 -10.87 -7.89
CA ARG A 253 2.97 -10.05 -8.67
C ARG A 253 3.00 -10.40 -10.15
N ASN A 254 4.17 -10.44 -10.73
CA ASN A 254 4.37 -10.73 -12.13
C ASN A 254 5.57 -11.64 -12.31
N VAL A 255 5.48 -12.54 -13.29
CA VAL A 255 6.58 -13.42 -13.72
C VAL A 255 6.71 -13.25 -15.21
N THR A 256 7.79 -12.64 -15.64
CA THR A 256 8.07 -12.38 -17.05
C THR A 256 9.06 -13.41 -17.56
N LEU A 257 8.64 -14.17 -18.57
CA LEU A 257 9.45 -15.16 -19.25
C LEU A 257 10.16 -14.54 -20.45
N PRO A 258 11.32 -15.06 -20.88
CA PRO A 258 11.92 -14.68 -22.15
C PRO A 258 10.92 -14.89 -23.32
N ALA A 259 10.90 -13.96 -24.27
CA ALA A 259 9.90 -13.94 -25.36
C ALA A 259 9.84 -15.26 -26.15
N LYS A 260 10.99 -15.89 -26.40
CA LYS A 260 11.07 -17.17 -27.11
C LYS A 260 10.40 -18.31 -26.32
N LEU A 261 10.61 -18.36 -25.01
CA LEU A 261 10.00 -19.37 -24.12
C LEU A 261 8.51 -19.14 -24.00
N SER A 262 8.10 -17.89 -23.81
CA SER A 262 6.67 -17.50 -23.76
C SER A 262 5.93 -17.93 -25.03
N ALA A 263 6.52 -17.70 -26.21
CA ALA A 263 5.94 -18.13 -27.49
C ALA A 263 5.78 -19.66 -27.57
N SER A 264 6.81 -20.42 -27.18
CA SER A 264 6.75 -21.89 -27.21
C SER A 264 5.72 -22.46 -26.22
N ILE A 265 5.57 -21.86 -25.05
CA ILE A 265 4.52 -22.22 -24.08
C ILE A 265 3.13 -21.93 -24.62
N GLN A 266 2.94 -20.75 -25.25
CA GLN A 266 1.67 -20.40 -25.88
C GLN A 266 1.29 -21.35 -27.01
N GLU A 267 2.25 -21.71 -27.89
CA GLU A 267 2.05 -22.68 -28.97
C GLU A 267 1.65 -24.06 -28.43
N LYS A 268 2.32 -24.54 -27.37
CA LYS A 268 1.99 -25.80 -26.71
C LYS A 268 0.57 -25.75 -26.11
N LEU A 269 0.22 -24.69 -25.39
CA LEU A 269 -1.10 -24.52 -24.81
C LEU A 269 -2.18 -24.45 -25.88
N GLN A 270 -1.92 -23.78 -27.00
CA GLN A 270 -2.83 -23.73 -28.14
C GLN A 270 -3.06 -25.15 -28.70
N ALA A 271 -2.00 -25.93 -28.89
CA ALA A 271 -2.12 -27.29 -29.37
C ALA A 271 -2.90 -28.20 -28.41
N GLU A 272 -2.68 -28.05 -27.09
CA GLU A 272 -3.44 -28.79 -26.07
C GLU A 272 -4.93 -28.41 -26.07
N GLN A 273 -5.24 -27.10 -26.19
CA GLN A 273 -6.62 -26.65 -26.29
C GLN A 273 -7.31 -27.11 -27.58
N ASP A 274 -6.61 -27.11 -28.68
CA ASP A 274 -7.13 -27.62 -29.94
C ASP A 274 -7.41 -29.12 -29.86
N ALA A 275 -6.52 -29.93 -29.25
CA ALA A 275 -6.75 -31.35 -29.00
C ALA A 275 -8.00 -31.57 -28.13
N GLN A 276 -8.14 -30.85 -27.00
CA GLN A 276 -9.33 -30.95 -26.15
C GLN A 276 -10.62 -30.53 -26.87
N LYS A 277 -10.54 -29.52 -27.75
CA LYS A 277 -11.66 -29.10 -28.59
C LYS A 277 -12.08 -30.19 -29.56
N TYR A 278 -11.12 -30.87 -30.19
CA TYR A 278 -11.41 -31.98 -31.08
C TYR A 278 -12.04 -33.17 -30.35
N ASP A 279 -11.57 -33.50 -29.16
CA ASP A 279 -12.17 -34.54 -28.32
C ASP A 279 -13.64 -34.19 -27.95
N PHE A 280 -13.88 -32.95 -27.60
CA PHE A 280 -15.24 -32.48 -27.31
C PHE A 280 -16.15 -32.53 -28.54
N ILE A 281 -15.63 -32.15 -29.74
CA ILE A 281 -16.37 -32.24 -31.01
C ILE A 281 -16.72 -33.69 -31.31
N LEU A 282 -15.75 -34.61 -31.15
CA LEU A 282 -15.99 -36.04 -31.34
C LEU A 282 -17.11 -36.57 -30.44
N GLN A 283 -17.04 -36.28 -29.14
CA GLN A 283 -18.09 -36.67 -28.19
C GLN A 283 -19.46 -36.09 -28.54
N LYS A 284 -19.47 -34.85 -29.03
CA LYS A 284 -20.73 -34.21 -29.51
C LYS A 284 -21.29 -34.92 -30.71
N GLU A 285 -20.48 -35.21 -31.71
CA GLU A 285 -20.90 -35.92 -32.93
C GLU A 285 -21.38 -37.36 -32.62
N GLU A 286 -20.70 -38.06 -31.70
CA GLU A 286 -21.15 -39.38 -31.25
C GLU A 286 -22.53 -39.32 -30.58
N LYS A 287 -22.72 -38.37 -29.68
CA LYS A 287 -24.04 -38.18 -29.02
C LYS A 287 -25.12 -37.75 -30.01
N GLU A 288 -24.78 -36.94 -31.00
CA GLU A 288 -25.72 -36.52 -32.03
C GLU A 288 -26.08 -37.68 -32.97
N ALA A 289 -25.11 -38.52 -33.32
CA ALA A 289 -25.37 -39.74 -34.09
C ALA A 289 -26.28 -40.69 -33.31
N GLU A 290 -26.04 -40.90 -32.01
CA GLU A 290 -26.89 -41.72 -31.16
C GLU A 290 -28.31 -41.14 -31.01
N ARG A 291 -28.44 -39.85 -30.82
CA ARG A 291 -29.75 -39.15 -30.83
C ARG A 291 -30.53 -39.41 -32.13
N LYS A 292 -29.86 -39.28 -33.28
CA LYS A 292 -30.47 -39.53 -34.60
C LYS A 292 -30.87 -41.01 -34.73
N ARG A 293 -30.08 -41.96 -34.21
CA ARG A 293 -30.44 -43.37 -34.21
C ARG A 293 -31.69 -43.65 -33.38
N VAL A 294 -31.74 -43.08 -32.15
CA VAL A 294 -32.88 -43.22 -31.24
C VAL A 294 -34.13 -42.58 -31.85
N GLU A 295 -34.02 -41.43 -32.49
CA GLU A 295 -35.10 -40.74 -33.18
C GLU A 295 -35.62 -41.57 -34.37
N ALA A 296 -34.70 -42.09 -35.20
CA ALA A 296 -35.07 -42.95 -36.31
C ALA A 296 -35.72 -44.28 -35.86
N ALA A 297 -35.21 -44.86 -34.76
CA ALA A 297 -35.85 -46.06 -34.17
C ALA A 297 -37.25 -45.74 -33.65
N GLY A 298 -37.41 -44.59 -32.95
CA GLY A 298 -38.72 -44.14 -32.45
C GLY A 298 -39.71 -43.88 -33.59
N GLN A 299 -39.26 -43.28 -34.70
CA GLN A 299 -40.07 -43.04 -35.88
C GLN A 299 -40.49 -44.39 -36.55
N ARG A 300 -39.56 -45.34 -36.69
CA ARG A 300 -39.86 -46.67 -37.21
C ARG A 300 -40.91 -47.39 -36.36
N ASP A 301 -40.69 -47.38 -35.00
CA ASP A 301 -41.61 -48.05 -34.09
C ASP A 301 -43.01 -47.39 -34.11
N ALA A 302 -43.07 -46.06 -34.15
CA ALA A 302 -44.31 -45.33 -34.30
C ALA A 302 -45.00 -45.65 -35.63
N GLN A 303 -44.24 -45.77 -36.71
CA GLN A 303 -44.78 -46.13 -38.03
C GLN A 303 -45.31 -47.58 -38.03
N THR A 304 -44.63 -48.47 -37.37
CA THR A 304 -45.09 -49.89 -37.21
C THR A 304 -46.40 -49.92 -36.45
N ILE A 305 -46.51 -49.26 -35.31
CA ILE A 305 -47.74 -49.18 -34.52
C ILE A 305 -48.91 -48.59 -35.31
N ILE A 306 -48.65 -47.52 -36.08
CA ILE A 306 -49.64 -46.90 -36.95
C ILE A 306 -50.09 -47.90 -38.03
N ASN A 307 -49.13 -48.58 -38.68
CA ASN A 307 -49.47 -49.55 -39.74
C ASN A 307 -50.27 -50.76 -39.20
N GLU A 308 -49.93 -51.24 -38.05
CA GLU A 308 -50.65 -52.34 -37.34
C GLU A 308 -52.06 -51.89 -36.94
N SER A 309 -52.28 -50.66 -36.57
CA SER A 309 -53.56 -50.10 -36.14
C SER A 309 -54.44 -49.71 -37.31
N LEU A 310 -53.88 -49.40 -38.50
CA LEU A 310 -54.55 -48.96 -39.69
C LEU A 310 -55.04 -50.17 -40.52
N THR A 311 -56.02 -50.87 -40.02
CA THR A 311 -56.67 -51.94 -40.80
C THR A 311 -57.51 -51.32 -41.92
N SER A 312 -57.67 -52.04 -43.08
CA SER A 312 -58.50 -51.56 -44.22
C SER A 312 -59.90 -51.20 -43.75
N LYS A 313 -60.46 -51.89 -42.79
CA LYS A 313 -61.79 -51.57 -42.21
C LYS A 313 -61.77 -50.27 -41.39
N TYR A 314 -60.70 -49.94 -40.69
CA TYR A 314 -60.59 -48.68 -39.95
C TYR A 314 -60.38 -47.48 -40.88
N LEU A 315 -59.62 -47.62 -41.97
CA LEU A 315 -59.43 -46.60 -42.95
C LEU A 315 -60.72 -46.29 -43.67
N GLN A 316 -61.52 -47.35 -43.98
CA GLN A 316 -62.85 -47.20 -44.56
C GLN A 316 -63.81 -46.48 -43.59
N TYR A 317 -63.79 -46.81 -42.32
CA TYR A 317 -64.60 -46.16 -41.31
C TYR A 317 -64.22 -44.67 -41.17
N LEU A 318 -62.92 -44.29 -41.10
CA LEU A 318 -62.46 -42.93 -41.08
C LEU A 318 -62.86 -42.15 -42.30
N TYR A 319 -62.71 -42.76 -43.47
CA TYR A 319 -63.12 -42.15 -44.74
C TYR A 319 -64.63 -41.85 -44.76
N ILE A 320 -65.48 -42.78 -44.36
CA ILE A 320 -66.92 -42.57 -44.27
C ILE A 320 -67.27 -41.53 -43.19
N ASN A 321 -66.58 -41.45 -42.13
CA ASN A 321 -66.84 -40.49 -41.03
C ASN A 321 -66.45 -39.08 -41.47
N GLU A 322 -65.29 -38.90 -42.11
CA GLU A 322 -64.85 -37.60 -42.65
C GLU A 322 -65.77 -37.09 -43.80
N LEU A 323 -66.40 -38.02 -44.52
CA LEU A 323 -67.41 -37.66 -45.57
C LEU A 323 -68.67 -37.03 -45.00
N LYS A 324 -69.03 -37.31 -43.73
CA LYS A 324 -70.21 -36.71 -43.07
C LYS A 324 -70.05 -35.20 -42.80
N ASP A 325 -68.84 -34.76 -42.56
CA ASP A 325 -68.51 -33.42 -42.11
C ASP A 325 -68.08 -32.49 -43.30
N ARG A 326 -68.06 -33.02 -44.55
CA ARG A 326 -67.72 -32.23 -45.74
C ARG A 326 -68.97 -31.66 -46.42
N GLU A 327 -69.01 -30.39 -46.46
CA GLU A 327 -70.01 -29.67 -47.30
C GLU A 327 -69.57 -29.69 -48.79
N GLY A 328 -70.37 -30.24 -49.62
CA GLY A 328 -70.15 -30.25 -51.07
C GLY A 328 -70.43 -31.61 -51.74
N THR A 329 -70.48 -31.65 -53.11
CA THR A 329 -70.74 -32.89 -53.89
C THR A 329 -69.43 -33.68 -54.01
N ILE A 330 -69.44 -34.90 -53.49
CA ILE A 330 -68.29 -35.82 -53.55
C ILE A 330 -68.52 -36.94 -54.51
N TYR A 331 -67.71 -37.06 -55.56
CA TYR A 331 -67.73 -38.19 -56.47
C TYR A 331 -66.96 -39.38 -55.92
N VAL A 332 -67.64 -40.41 -55.58
CA VAL A 332 -67.03 -41.65 -55.12
C VAL A 332 -67.13 -42.71 -56.22
N PRO A 333 -66.02 -43.22 -56.75
CA PRO A 333 -66.09 -44.29 -57.71
C PRO A 333 -66.66 -45.54 -57.04
N THR A 334 -67.74 -46.11 -57.62
CA THR A 334 -68.40 -47.32 -57.13
C THR A 334 -68.13 -48.51 -58.05
N GLY A 335 -68.00 -49.68 -57.49
CA GLY A 335 -68.00 -50.94 -58.25
C GLY A 335 -69.37 -51.26 -58.85
N SER A 336 -69.48 -52.35 -59.61
CA SER A 336 -70.71 -52.85 -60.23
C SER A 336 -71.83 -53.16 -59.21
N ASP A 337 -71.46 -53.23 -57.95
CA ASP A 337 -72.36 -53.58 -56.81
C ASP A 337 -72.77 -52.30 -56.01
N GLY A 338 -72.46 -51.08 -56.53
CA GLY A 338 -72.82 -49.84 -55.88
C GLY A 338 -72.00 -49.46 -54.62
N LEU A 339 -71.00 -50.25 -54.29
CA LEU A 339 -70.11 -49.98 -53.17
C LEU A 339 -68.90 -49.17 -53.63
N PRO A 340 -68.37 -48.26 -52.74
CA PRO A 340 -67.14 -47.47 -53.04
C PRO A 340 -65.92 -48.38 -53.31
N LEU A 341 -65.23 -48.14 -54.44
CA LEU A 341 -64.01 -48.84 -54.81
C LEU A 341 -62.86 -48.34 -54.04
N PHE A 342 -62.41 -49.14 -53.04
CA PHE A 342 -61.15 -48.90 -52.34
C PHE A 342 -60.05 -49.73 -53.01
N LYS A 343 -59.13 -49.04 -53.70
CA LYS A 343 -57.97 -49.69 -54.28
C LYS A 343 -56.93 -49.87 -53.18
N SER A 344 -56.58 -51.10 -52.91
CA SER A 344 -55.42 -51.38 -52.00
C SER A 344 -54.13 -50.90 -52.67
N ILE A 345 -53.45 -49.85 -52.08
CA ILE A 345 -52.16 -49.47 -52.51
C ILE A 345 -51.17 -50.41 -51.74
N GLN A 346 -50.52 -51.28 -52.51
CA GLN A 346 -49.40 -52.08 -52.03
C GLN A 346 -48.16 -51.23 -51.77
#